data_bd42bde21c91cbf2cf36dab9cc20e867
#
_entry.id   bd42bde21c91cbf2cf36dab9cc20e867
#
_cell.length_a   1.000
_cell.length_b   1.000
_cell.length_c   1.000
_cell.angle_alpha   90.00
_cell.angle_beta   90.00
_cell.angle_gamma   90.00
#
_symmetry.space_group_name_H-M   'P 1'
#
loop_
_entity.id
_entity.type
_entity.pdbx_description
1 polymer ?
#
loop_
_entity_poly.entity_id
_entity_poly.type
_entity_poly.pdbx_seq_one_letter_code
_entity_poly.pdbx_strand_id
1 'polypeptide(L)'
;MLYLENTENLKDMIEKLDYAMVPTGFVHCFNGNCKNANRCLRHQIIRFIPDTLWAVSVVNPARTSPTGKCAAFMADTPVQYAVGMDHLLDQIPYLEAKRIKQRLLMTYGKNKFYQFKRKERTFSPEDQQYIRQVFRMYGVKDEPVFDAWLSGYRWTKG
;
A
#
# COMPACT_ATOMS: atom_id res chain seq x y z
N MET A 1 -15.08 1.08 -8.26
CA MET A 1 -13.96 1.56 -7.42
C MET A 1 -14.53 2.59 -6.46
N LEU A 2 -14.80 2.19 -5.23
CA LEU A 2 -15.34 3.09 -4.21
C LEU A 2 -14.21 3.92 -3.64
N TYR A 3 -14.16 5.19 -4.00
CA TYR A 3 -13.34 6.19 -3.35
C TYR A 3 -13.93 6.47 -1.97
N LEU A 4 -13.32 5.94 -0.94
CA LEU A 4 -13.63 6.38 0.42
C LEU A 4 -12.88 7.70 0.65
N GLU A 5 -13.57 8.80 0.40
CA GLU A 5 -13.19 10.10 0.94
C GLU A 5 -13.39 10.05 2.46
N ASN A 6 -12.34 10.43 3.17
CA ASN A 6 -12.33 10.94 4.53
C ASN A 6 -12.12 9.99 5.70
N THR A 7 -11.07 10.29 6.45
CA THR A 7 -10.87 10.27 7.93
C THR A 7 -11.77 9.36 8.79
N GLU A 8 -12.36 8.31 8.25
CA GLU A 8 -12.86 7.22 9.07
C GLU A 8 -11.69 6.64 9.84
N ASN A 9 -11.89 6.47 11.12
CA ASN A 9 -10.90 6.00 12.07
C ASN A 9 -10.18 4.79 11.47
N LEU A 10 -8.87 4.88 11.23
CA LEU A 10 -8.05 3.83 10.62
C LEU A 10 -8.20 2.45 11.30
N LYS A 11 -8.68 2.44 12.56
CA LYS A 11 -9.01 1.22 13.30
C LYS A 11 -10.27 0.52 12.80
N ASP A 12 -11.21 1.25 12.21
CA ASP A 12 -12.48 0.67 11.74
C ASP A 12 -12.34 0.03 10.34
N MET A 13 -11.22 0.28 9.66
CA MET A 13 -10.99 -0.24 8.32
C MET A 13 -10.92 -1.76 8.27
N ILE A 14 -10.32 -2.40 9.30
CA ILE A 14 -10.26 -3.86 9.35
C ILE A 14 -11.64 -4.49 9.58
N GLU A 15 -12.53 -3.84 10.33
CA GLU A 15 -13.89 -4.35 10.60
C GLU A 15 -14.79 -4.34 9.36
N LYS A 16 -14.47 -3.47 8.41
CA LYS A 16 -15.21 -3.29 7.15
C LYS A 16 -14.49 -3.89 5.94
N LEU A 17 -13.47 -4.74 6.18
CA LEU A 17 -12.68 -5.32 5.10
C LEU A 17 -13.54 -6.19 4.18
N ASP A 18 -13.54 -5.87 2.90
CA ASP A 18 -14.05 -6.77 1.86
C ASP A 18 -12.96 -7.79 1.50
N TYR A 19 -13.23 -9.07 1.68
CA TYR A 19 -12.27 -10.13 1.37
C TYR A 19 -11.86 -10.14 -0.12
N ALA A 20 -12.67 -9.61 -1.01
CA ALA A 20 -12.32 -9.43 -2.43
C ALA A 20 -11.07 -8.55 -2.64
N MET A 21 -10.71 -7.74 -1.64
CA MET A 21 -9.50 -6.91 -1.66
C MET A 21 -8.23 -7.70 -1.28
N VAL A 22 -8.37 -8.90 -0.72
CA VAL A 22 -7.23 -9.74 -0.34
C VAL A 22 -6.62 -10.35 -1.60
N PRO A 23 -5.31 -10.15 -1.85
CA PRO A 23 -4.67 -10.70 -3.05
C PRO A 23 -4.74 -12.21 -3.12
N THR A 24 -4.94 -12.74 -4.31
CA THR A 24 -4.86 -14.18 -4.58
C THR A 24 -3.53 -14.73 -4.07
N GLY A 25 -3.58 -15.84 -3.32
CA GLY A 25 -2.39 -16.46 -2.74
C GLY A 25 -1.86 -15.77 -1.48
N PHE A 26 -2.57 -14.79 -0.94
CA PHE A 26 -2.20 -14.20 0.35
C PHE A 26 -2.18 -15.27 1.44
N VAL A 27 -1.12 -15.27 2.25
CA VAL A 27 -0.89 -16.31 3.26
C VAL A 27 -1.53 -15.88 4.58
N HIS A 28 -2.47 -16.70 5.06
CA HIS A 28 -3.23 -16.51 6.31
C HIS A 28 -2.50 -17.09 7.51
N CYS A 29 -2.93 -16.76 8.72
CA CYS A 29 -2.39 -17.35 9.96
C CYS A 29 -3.53 -17.69 10.94
N PHE A 30 -3.68 -18.98 11.24
CA PHE A 30 -4.71 -19.47 12.18
C PHE A 30 -4.22 -19.65 13.62
N ASN A 31 -3.01 -19.16 13.95
CA ASN A 31 -2.47 -19.27 15.32
C ASN A 31 -3.13 -18.25 16.26
N GLY A 32 -4.23 -18.68 16.93
CA GLY A 32 -4.93 -17.87 17.91
C GLY A 32 -4.16 -17.63 19.22
N ASN A 33 -3.11 -18.42 19.51
CA ASN A 33 -2.26 -18.26 20.70
C ASN A 33 -1.13 -17.26 20.52
N CYS A 34 -1.04 -16.64 19.35
CA CYS A 34 -0.02 -15.63 19.07
C CYS A 34 -0.32 -14.33 19.82
N LYS A 35 0.66 -13.78 20.53
CA LYS A 35 0.52 -12.48 21.25
C LYS A 35 0.17 -11.30 20.32
N ASN A 36 0.47 -11.42 19.03
CA ASN A 36 0.19 -10.40 18.04
C ASN A 36 -1.03 -10.72 17.15
N ALA A 37 -1.82 -11.75 17.47
CA ALA A 37 -2.96 -12.17 16.65
C ALA A 37 -3.91 -11.00 16.33
N ASN A 38 -4.26 -10.19 17.34
CA ASN A 38 -5.20 -9.08 17.24
C ASN A 38 -4.67 -7.83 16.50
N ARG A 39 -3.42 -7.84 16.07
CA ARG A 39 -2.80 -6.76 15.28
C ARG A 39 -2.00 -7.27 14.08
N CYS A 40 -2.18 -8.54 13.75
CA CYS A 40 -1.55 -9.17 12.60
C CYS A 40 -2.55 -9.33 11.47
N LEU A 41 -2.31 -8.67 10.34
CA LEU A 41 -3.20 -8.71 9.19
C LEU A 41 -3.49 -10.14 8.72
N ARG A 42 -2.46 -11.03 8.72
CA ARG A 42 -2.63 -12.45 8.33
C ARG A 42 -3.61 -13.20 9.22
N HIS A 43 -3.72 -12.81 10.50
CA HIS A 43 -4.66 -13.42 11.43
C HIS A 43 -6.02 -12.72 11.39
N GLN A 44 -6.05 -11.39 11.32
CA GLN A 44 -7.29 -10.62 11.31
C GLN A 44 -8.21 -10.95 10.13
N ILE A 45 -7.63 -11.22 8.96
CA ILE A 45 -8.43 -11.49 7.75
C ILE A 45 -9.10 -12.85 7.73
N ILE A 46 -8.73 -13.81 8.58
CA ILE A 46 -9.34 -15.15 8.59
C ILE A 46 -10.84 -15.09 8.87
N ARG A 47 -11.31 -14.12 9.64
CA ARG A 47 -12.72 -13.93 9.97
C ARG A 47 -13.58 -13.45 8.77
N PHE A 48 -12.94 -13.01 7.69
CA PHE A 48 -13.61 -12.53 6.48
C PHE A 48 -13.54 -13.53 5.32
N ILE A 49 -12.90 -14.71 5.54
CA ILE A 49 -12.82 -15.74 4.50
C ILE A 49 -14.25 -16.18 4.15
N PRO A 50 -14.67 -16.06 2.89
CA PRO A 50 -16.02 -16.49 2.49
C PRO A 50 -16.14 -18.02 2.50
N ASP A 51 -17.30 -18.53 2.90
CA ASP A 51 -17.60 -19.97 2.96
C ASP A 51 -17.49 -20.65 1.59
N THR A 52 -17.58 -19.88 0.52
CA THR A 52 -17.41 -20.38 -0.85
C THR A 52 -15.97 -20.69 -1.22
N LEU A 53 -15.01 -20.24 -0.43
CA LEU A 53 -13.59 -20.45 -0.70
C LEU A 53 -13.13 -21.79 -0.11
N TRP A 54 -12.86 -22.74 -0.98
CA TRP A 54 -12.52 -24.11 -0.60
C TRP A 54 -11.19 -24.26 0.14
N ALA A 55 -10.19 -23.45 -0.19
CA ALA A 55 -8.86 -23.56 0.39
C ALA A 55 -8.15 -22.20 0.43
N VAL A 56 -7.26 -22.02 1.41
CA VAL A 56 -6.39 -20.84 1.55
C VAL A 56 -4.97 -21.25 1.87
N SER A 57 -4.00 -20.46 1.47
CA SER A 57 -2.60 -20.61 1.88
C SER A 57 -2.42 -20.17 3.33
N VAL A 58 -1.65 -20.92 4.11
CA VAL A 58 -1.39 -20.63 5.51
C VAL A 58 0.10 -20.58 5.83
N VAL A 59 0.47 -19.80 6.84
CA VAL A 59 1.82 -19.83 7.43
C VAL A 59 2.06 -21.23 8.01
N ASN A 60 3.22 -21.83 7.71
CA ASN A 60 3.60 -23.11 8.30
C ASN A 60 3.55 -22.99 9.86
N PRO A 61 2.67 -23.79 10.53
CA PRO A 61 2.50 -23.71 11.98
C PRO A 61 3.80 -23.93 12.76
N ALA A 62 4.72 -24.76 12.24
CA ALA A 62 6.02 -25.01 12.86
C ALA A 62 6.96 -23.79 12.87
N ARG A 63 6.64 -22.76 12.09
CA ARG A 63 7.42 -21.51 12.00
C ARG A 63 6.77 -20.35 12.72
N THR A 64 5.62 -20.55 13.36
CA THR A 64 4.97 -19.52 14.18
C THR A 64 5.62 -19.44 15.55
N SER A 65 5.77 -18.23 16.07
CA SER A 65 6.37 -17.99 17.39
C SER A 65 5.31 -17.54 18.40
N PRO A 66 5.16 -18.20 19.53
CA PRO A 66 4.25 -17.76 20.58
C PRO A 66 4.74 -16.48 21.28
N THR A 67 6.03 -16.16 21.19
CA THR A 67 6.65 -14.99 21.85
C THR A 67 6.39 -13.65 21.16
N GLY A 68 5.73 -13.67 20.00
CA GLY A 68 5.43 -12.47 19.23
C GLY A 68 6.54 -12.01 18.27
N LYS A 69 7.70 -12.67 18.26
CA LYS A 69 8.76 -12.47 17.26
C LYS A 69 8.53 -13.37 16.05
N CYS A 70 7.49 -13.10 15.29
CA CYS A 70 7.12 -13.91 14.13
C CYS A 70 7.67 -13.30 12.85
N ALA A 71 8.45 -14.08 12.08
CA ALA A 71 8.96 -13.66 10.78
C ALA A 71 7.84 -13.39 9.76
N ALA A 72 6.67 -14.01 9.93
CA ALA A 72 5.50 -13.81 9.09
C ALA A 72 4.59 -12.66 9.56
N PHE A 73 4.89 -11.99 10.69
CA PHE A 73 4.08 -10.89 11.19
C PHE A 73 3.87 -9.81 10.13
N MET A 74 2.65 -9.35 10.01
CA MET A 74 2.25 -8.29 9.10
C MET A 74 1.25 -7.39 9.83
N ALA A 75 1.62 -6.14 10.08
CA ALA A 75 0.77 -5.21 10.81
C ALA A 75 -0.56 -4.96 10.08
N ASP A 76 -1.65 -4.89 10.81
CA ASP A 76 -2.98 -4.51 10.34
C ASP A 76 -3.17 -2.99 10.27
N THR A 77 -2.07 -2.26 10.15
CA THR A 77 -2.06 -0.80 10.05
C THR A 77 -2.28 -0.37 8.60
N PRO A 78 -3.34 0.35 8.29
CA PRO A 78 -3.55 0.91 6.97
C PRO A 78 -2.47 1.91 6.58
N VAL A 79 -2.20 2.00 5.29
CA VAL A 79 -1.27 2.98 4.70
C VAL A 79 -1.99 3.78 3.62
N GLN A 80 -1.50 4.99 3.37
CA GLN A 80 -2.04 5.86 2.33
C GLN A 80 -1.31 5.64 1.01
N TYR A 81 -2.06 5.29 -0.02
CA TYR A 81 -1.59 5.21 -1.40
C TYR A 81 -2.00 6.46 -2.15
N ALA A 82 -1.08 7.09 -2.86
CA ALA A 82 -1.40 8.22 -3.72
C ALA A 82 -1.80 7.74 -5.13
N VAL A 83 -2.73 8.45 -5.76
CA VAL A 83 -3.29 8.10 -7.07
C VAL A 83 -3.15 9.27 -8.02
N GLY A 84 -2.65 8.98 -9.22
CA GLY A 84 -2.55 9.96 -10.28
C GLY A 84 -1.42 10.97 -10.08
N MET A 85 -1.06 11.64 -11.15
CA MET A 85 0.02 12.60 -11.18
C MET A 85 -0.24 13.72 -12.21
N ASP A 86 -1.51 13.97 -12.53
CA ASP A 86 -1.85 14.97 -13.54
C ASP A 86 -1.39 16.37 -13.11
N HIS A 87 -1.50 16.67 -11.81
CA HIS A 87 -1.13 17.96 -11.22
C HIS A 87 0.22 17.97 -10.51
N LEU A 88 0.97 16.86 -10.57
CA LEU A 88 2.23 16.69 -9.83
C LEU A 88 3.27 17.77 -10.15
N LEU A 89 3.31 18.28 -11.37
CA LEU A 89 4.32 19.20 -11.86
C LEU A 89 3.79 20.59 -12.19
N ASP A 90 2.50 20.89 -11.97
CA ASP A 90 1.85 22.12 -12.41
C ASP A 90 2.44 23.38 -11.77
N GLN A 91 2.86 23.29 -10.50
CA GLN A 91 3.44 24.40 -9.75
C GLN A 91 4.97 24.45 -9.83
N ILE A 92 5.59 23.57 -10.61
CA ILE A 92 7.05 23.45 -10.71
C ILE A 92 7.54 24.25 -11.93
N PRO A 93 8.62 25.04 -11.81
CA PRO A 93 9.20 25.72 -12.95
C PRO A 93 9.55 24.74 -14.08
N TYR A 94 9.40 25.16 -15.32
CA TYR A 94 9.45 24.29 -16.49
C TYR A 94 10.71 23.41 -16.58
N LEU A 95 11.88 23.97 -16.31
CA LEU A 95 13.14 23.23 -16.42
C LEU A 95 13.24 22.12 -15.37
N GLU A 96 12.87 22.44 -14.12
CA GLU A 96 12.84 21.50 -13.01
C GLU A 96 11.77 20.42 -13.24
N ALA A 97 10.59 20.80 -13.69
CA ALA A 97 9.51 19.86 -14.03
C ALA A 97 9.94 18.88 -15.12
N LYS A 98 10.63 19.35 -16.16
CA LYS A 98 11.19 18.50 -17.23
C LYS A 98 12.22 17.52 -16.68
N ARG A 99 13.15 17.96 -15.82
CA ARG A 99 14.17 17.11 -15.20
C ARG A 99 13.56 16.07 -14.28
N ILE A 100 12.60 16.46 -13.45
CA ILE A 100 11.85 15.55 -12.56
C ILE A 100 11.15 14.49 -13.40
N LYS A 101 10.39 14.88 -14.43
CA LYS A 101 9.72 13.94 -15.33
C LYS A 101 10.68 12.93 -15.95
N GLN A 102 11.81 13.39 -16.46
CA GLN A 102 12.84 12.52 -17.03
C GLN A 102 13.37 11.54 -15.98
N ARG A 103 13.65 12.00 -14.76
CA ARG A 103 14.13 11.15 -13.65
C ARG A 103 13.11 10.08 -13.30
N LEU A 104 11.83 10.42 -13.18
CA LEU A 104 10.77 9.47 -12.91
C LEU A 104 10.60 8.45 -14.03
N LEU A 105 10.68 8.89 -15.30
CA LEU A 105 10.67 7.99 -16.46
C LEU A 105 11.85 7.00 -16.46
N MET A 106 13.04 7.47 -16.10
CA MET A 106 14.21 6.60 -15.99
C MET A 106 14.07 5.57 -14.87
N THR A 107 13.54 5.97 -13.73
CA THR A 107 13.41 5.09 -12.54
C THR A 107 12.31 4.07 -12.70
N TYR A 108 11.13 4.49 -13.13
CA TYR A 108 9.97 3.60 -13.25
C TYR A 108 9.88 2.87 -14.58
N GLY A 109 10.54 3.39 -15.61
CA GLY A 109 10.35 2.97 -16.97
C GLY A 109 9.04 3.51 -17.57
N LYS A 110 8.97 3.56 -18.89
CA LYS A 110 7.86 4.18 -19.62
C LYS A 110 6.49 3.57 -19.27
N ASN A 111 6.41 2.24 -19.23
CA ASN A 111 5.15 1.55 -18.99
C ASN A 111 4.58 1.87 -17.58
N LYS A 112 5.39 1.70 -16.53
CA LYS A 112 4.97 1.95 -15.15
C LYS A 112 4.65 3.44 -14.94
N PHE A 113 5.44 4.35 -15.52
CA PHE A 113 5.19 5.78 -15.43
C PHE A 113 3.81 6.16 -16.00
N TYR A 114 3.45 5.64 -17.17
CA TYR A 114 2.14 5.91 -17.76
C TYR A 114 1.00 5.18 -17.09
N GLN A 115 1.23 4.03 -16.43
CA GLN A 115 0.22 3.40 -15.55
C GLN A 115 -0.11 4.30 -14.37
N PHE A 116 0.87 4.93 -13.73
CA PHE A 116 0.62 5.93 -12.68
C PHE A 116 -0.19 7.12 -13.23
N LYS A 117 0.20 7.65 -14.39
CA LYS A 117 -0.49 8.78 -15.01
C LYS A 117 -1.94 8.46 -15.35
N ARG A 118 -2.23 7.26 -15.85
CA ARG A 118 -3.60 6.82 -16.17
C ARG A 118 -4.38 6.30 -14.94
N LYS A 119 -3.80 6.41 -13.73
CA LYS A 119 -4.42 5.95 -12.47
C LYS A 119 -4.67 4.43 -12.42
N GLU A 120 -3.98 3.68 -13.26
CA GLU A 120 -4.00 2.21 -13.28
C GLU A 120 -3.15 1.61 -12.15
N ARG A 121 -2.28 2.42 -11.56
CA ARG A 121 -1.37 2.05 -10.49
C ARG A 121 -1.31 3.16 -9.45
N THR A 122 -1.23 2.77 -8.19
CA THR A 122 -1.08 3.68 -7.05
C THR A 122 0.38 3.81 -6.63
N PHE A 123 0.75 4.98 -6.12
CA PHE A 123 2.05 5.21 -5.50
C PHE A 123 2.04 4.69 -4.06
N SER A 124 2.91 3.75 -3.76
CA SER A 124 3.15 3.29 -2.39
C SER A 124 3.77 4.39 -1.53
N PRO A 125 3.79 4.25 -0.19
CA PRO A 125 4.53 5.17 0.67
C PRO A 125 6.00 5.34 0.27
N GLU A 126 6.65 4.28 -0.20
CA GLU A 126 8.03 4.30 -0.70
C GLU A 126 8.15 5.09 -2.01
N ASP A 127 7.23 4.91 -2.94
CA ASP A 127 7.17 5.69 -4.18
C ASP A 127 6.98 7.18 -3.87
N GLN A 128 6.09 7.52 -2.94
CA GLN A 128 5.85 8.90 -2.50
C GLN A 128 7.10 9.53 -1.90
N GLN A 129 7.80 8.79 -1.04
CA GLN A 129 9.06 9.24 -0.45
C GLN A 129 10.14 9.45 -1.52
N TYR A 130 10.24 8.55 -2.48
CA TYR A 130 11.16 8.68 -3.60
C TYR A 130 10.86 9.95 -4.43
N ILE A 131 9.60 10.22 -4.74
CA ILE A 131 9.21 11.42 -5.48
C ILE A 131 9.59 12.69 -4.70
N ARG A 132 9.38 12.73 -3.36
CA ARG A 132 9.86 13.83 -2.52
C ARG A 132 11.38 14.02 -2.61
N GLN A 133 12.13 12.92 -2.58
CA GLN A 133 13.60 12.98 -2.73
C GLN A 133 14.00 13.55 -4.10
N VAL A 134 13.31 13.14 -5.17
CA VAL A 134 13.56 13.67 -6.53
C VAL A 134 13.26 15.18 -6.58
N PHE A 135 12.16 15.64 -5.98
CA PHE A 135 11.85 17.07 -5.87
C PHE A 135 12.98 17.85 -5.19
N ARG A 136 13.43 17.37 -4.02
CA ARG A 136 14.54 17.98 -3.27
C ARG A 136 15.85 17.99 -4.05
N MET A 137 16.13 16.93 -4.80
CA MET A 137 17.31 16.82 -5.67
C MET A 137 17.37 17.93 -6.73
N TYR A 138 16.23 18.38 -7.22
CA TYR A 138 16.11 19.47 -8.20
C TYR A 138 15.74 20.83 -7.58
N GLY A 139 15.90 20.98 -6.25
CA GLY A 139 15.70 22.24 -5.55
C GLY A 139 14.25 22.62 -5.28
N VAL A 140 13.30 21.72 -5.53
CA VAL A 140 11.88 21.95 -5.24
C VAL A 140 11.61 21.63 -3.77
N LYS A 141 11.13 22.63 -3.01
CA LYS A 141 10.82 22.49 -1.58
C LYS A 141 9.38 22.08 -1.31
N ASP A 142 8.50 22.28 -2.28
CA ASP A 142 7.09 21.96 -2.16
C ASP A 142 6.86 20.45 -2.10
N GLU A 143 5.80 20.05 -1.41
CA GLU A 143 5.40 18.64 -1.35
C GLU A 143 4.74 18.22 -2.68
N PRO A 144 5.00 16.98 -3.16
CA PRO A 144 4.34 16.46 -4.34
C PRO A 144 2.83 16.45 -4.19
N VAL A 145 2.11 17.00 -5.17
CA VAL A 145 0.65 16.99 -5.23
C VAL A 145 0.18 15.82 -6.09
N PHE A 146 -0.57 14.91 -5.48
CA PHE A 146 -1.21 13.79 -6.16
C PHE A 146 -2.69 14.08 -6.36
N ASP A 147 -3.32 13.40 -7.34
CA ASP A 147 -4.70 13.70 -7.71
C ASP A 147 -5.72 13.18 -6.67
N ALA A 148 -5.41 12.06 -6.01
CA ALA A 148 -6.27 11.45 -4.98
C ALA A 148 -5.47 10.57 -4.02
N TRP A 149 -6.14 10.11 -2.95
CA TRP A 149 -5.57 9.24 -1.93
C TRP A 149 -6.49 8.06 -1.65
N LEU A 150 -5.89 6.88 -1.44
CA LEU A 150 -6.59 5.66 -1.05
C LEU A 150 -5.96 5.09 0.22
N SER A 151 -6.79 4.75 1.20
CA SER A 151 -6.35 3.95 2.34
C SER A 151 -6.39 2.47 1.98
N GLY A 152 -5.36 1.74 2.35
CA GLY A 152 -5.27 0.31 2.07
C GLY A 152 -4.30 -0.40 2.99
N TYR A 153 -4.26 -1.72 2.91
CA TYR A 153 -3.27 -2.50 3.63
C TYR A 153 -2.06 -2.80 2.75
N ARG A 154 -0.93 -2.98 3.41
CA ARG A 154 0.29 -3.46 2.75
C ARG A 154 0.22 -4.99 2.71
N TRP A 155 -0.16 -5.53 1.56
CA TRP A 155 -0.35 -6.98 1.35
C TRP A 155 0.95 -7.76 1.12
N THR A 156 2.06 -7.09 0.89
CA THR A 156 3.38 -7.70 0.69
C THR A 156 4.33 -7.23 1.78
N LYS A 157 5.23 -8.10 2.23
CA LYS A 157 6.40 -7.65 2.95
C LYS A 157 7.30 -6.90 1.98
N GLY A 158 7.60 -5.67 2.32
CA GLY A 158 8.61 -4.89 1.60
C GLY A 158 10.01 -5.48 1.79
#